data_64d38cc9d24a5b813ba07bc13de8faa0
#
_entry.id   64d38cc9d24a5b813ba07bc13de8faa0
#
_cell.length_a   1.000
_cell.length_b   1.000
_cell.length_c   1.000
_cell.angle_alpha   90.00
_cell.angle_beta   90.00
_cell.angle_gamma   90.00
#
_symmetry.space_group_name_H-M   'P 1'
#
loop_
_entity.id
_entity.type
_entity.pdbx_description
1 polymer ?
#
loop_
_entity_poly.entity_id
_entity_poly.type
_entity_poly.pdbx_seq_one_letter_code
_entity_poly.pdbx_strand_id
1 'polypeptide(L)'
;LMATNGARMKWVAGENKRCLEFGLRRAQGPNGAMTASKYSYLGGFDGTSNVYAGYLFGIPVMGTHAHSFVMSFDSERDIEEHKFLDGVDVLGRALKVRQDLGWEQTNLSELYAFVSYACSYPRNFVALVDSYSTLNSGVKNFILVYTVLYELGYTEGNFGVRLDSGDLGVLSLECKKLYKEAGEKLGYNFSHLKVTASNDINEK
;
A
#
# COMPACT_ATOMS: atom_id res chain seq x y z
N LEU A 1 17.61 13.20 -19.78
CA LEU A 1 16.90 13.92 -18.73
C LEU A 1 16.22 12.99 -17.74
N MET A 2 15.29 12.07 -18.17
CA MET A 2 14.57 11.16 -17.28
C MET A 2 15.51 10.26 -16.47
N ALA A 3 16.46 9.58 -17.11
CA ALA A 3 17.44 8.74 -16.40
C ALA A 3 18.28 9.55 -15.41
N THR A 4 18.66 10.77 -15.76
CA THR A 4 19.40 11.66 -14.87
C THR A 4 18.58 12.04 -13.63
N ASN A 5 17.30 12.36 -13.80
CA ASN A 5 16.40 12.64 -12.69
C ASN A 5 16.16 11.40 -11.83
N GLY A 6 15.95 10.25 -12.46
CA GLY A 6 15.84 8.96 -11.74
C GLY A 6 17.10 8.67 -10.89
N ALA A 7 18.29 8.87 -11.46
CA ALA A 7 19.54 8.67 -10.76
C ALA A 7 19.71 9.61 -9.55
N ARG A 8 19.31 10.88 -9.69
CA ARG A 8 19.33 11.85 -8.57
C ARG A 8 18.39 11.42 -7.45
N MET A 9 17.14 11.07 -7.79
CA MET A 9 16.15 10.59 -6.81
C MET A 9 16.66 9.33 -6.09
N LYS A 10 17.20 8.36 -6.83
CA LYS A 10 17.73 7.13 -6.24
C LYS A 10 18.94 7.41 -5.35
N TRP A 11 19.81 8.32 -5.73
CA TRP A 11 20.96 8.71 -4.91
C TRP A 11 20.53 9.33 -3.58
N VAL A 12 19.57 10.28 -3.60
CA VAL A 12 19.03 10.89 -2.37
C VAL A 12 18.28 9.89 -1.52
N ALA A 13 17.49 8.99 -2.14
CA ALA A 13 16.78 7.93 -1.42
C ALA A 13 17.71 6.93 -0.72
N GLY A 14 18.92 6.74 -1.26
CA GLY A 14 19.90 5.79 -0.75
C GLY A 14 19.60 4.34 -1.11
N GLU A 15 20.51 3.44 -0.74
CA GLU A 15 20.45 2.03 -1.11
C GLU A 15 19.30 1.26 -0.43
N ASN A 16 18.92 1.69 0.78
CA ASN A 16 17.89 1.03 1.59
C ASN A 16 16.45 1.40 1.21
N LYS A 17 16.25 2.28 0.22
CA LYS A 17 14.93 2.66 -0.26
C LYS A 17 14.69 2.15 -1.67
N ARG A 18 13.49 1.62 -1.90
CA ARG A 18 13.04 1.28 -3.25
C ARG A 18 12.37 2.48 -3.89
N CYS A 19 12.77 2.78 -5.12
CA CYS A 19 12.16 3.80 -5.95
C CYS A 19 11.37 3.14 -7.08
N LEU A 20 10.08 3.43 -7.19
CA LEU A 20 9.17 2.84 -8.17
C LEU A 20 8.58 3.93 -9.07
N GLU A 21 8.48 3.65 -10.35
CA GLU A 21 7.85 4.54 -11.32
C GLU A 21 6.34 4.23 -11.42
N PHE A 22 5.48 5.21 -11.10
CA PHE A 22 4.01 5.09 -11.08
C PHE A 22 3.32 6.12 -11.98
N GLY A 23 4.04 6.75 -12.91
CA GLY A 23 3.60 7.91 -13.67
C GLY A 23 2.84 7.60 -14.96
N LEU A 24 2.59 6.33 -15.34
CA LEU A 24 2.00 5.96 -16.63
C LEU A 24 0.76 6.80 -17.00
N ARG A 25 -0.20 6.94 -16.08
CA ARG A 25 -1.46 7.66 -16.33
C ARG A 25 -1.30 9.17 -16.56
N ARG A 26 -0.16 9.72 -16.12
CA ARG A 26 0.16 11.17 -16.21
C ARG A 26 1.18 11.48 -17.30
N ALA A 27 1.68 10.47 -18.01
CA ALA A 27 2.66 10.64 -19.08
C ALA A 27 2.03 11.23 -20.35
N GLN A 28 2.88 11.80 -21.19
CA GLN A 28 2.48 12.40 -22.46
C GLN A 28 2.29 11.32 -23.52
N GLY A 29 1.18 10.62 -23.45
CA GLY A 29 0.81 9.52 -24.33
C GLY A 29 1.58 8.21 -24.07
N PRO A 30 1.23 7.15 -24.81
CA PRO A 30 1.80 5.80 -24.59
C PRO A 30 3.32 5.75 -24.74
N ASN A 31 3.87 6.45 -25.74
CA ASN A 31 5.31 6.49 -25.97
C ASN A 31 6.04 7.23 -24.83
N GLY A 32 5.47 8.33 -24.33
CA GLY A 32 6.00 9.04 -23.16
C GLY A 32 6.01 8.15 -21.91
N ALA A 33 4.96 7.38 -21.69
CA ALA A 33 4.86 6.43 -20.57
C ALA A 33 5.93 5.33 -20.66
N MET A 34 6.09 4.72 -21.84
CA MET A 34 7.11 3.69 -22.07
C MET A 34 8.53 4.24 -21.89
N THR A 35 8.78 5.44 -22.38
CA THR A 35 10.03 6.16 -22.25
C THR A 35 10.33 6.47 -20.76
N ALA A 36 9.34 6.97 -20.02
CA ALA A 36 9.48 7.25 -18.61
C ALA A 36 9.85 6.01 -17.80
N SER A 37 9.11 4.92 -17.97
CA SER A 37 9.38 3.65 -17.26
C SER A 37 10.78 3.11 -17.58
N LYS A 38 11.15 3.07 -18.86
CA LYS A 38 12.47 2.57 -19.29
C LYS A 38 13.62 3.38 -18.72
N TYR A 39 13.56 4.71 -18.85
CA TYR A 39 14.67 5.56 -18.43
C TYR A 39 14.71 5.80 -16.92
N SER A 40 13.60 5.69 -16.20
CA SER A 40 13.63 5.66 -14.73
C SER A 40 14.36 4.41 -14.24
N TYR A 41 14.09 3.26 -14.83
CA TYR A 41 14.79 2.02 -14.51
C TYR A 41 16.29 2.10 -14.82
N LEU A 42 16.68 2.64 -15.98
CA LEU A 42 18.08 2.92 -16.30
C LEU A 42 18.73 3.92 -15.32
N GLY A 43 17.95 4.82 -14.73
CA GLY A 43 18.37 5.74 -13.68
C GLY A 43 18.49 5.12 -12.29
N GLY A 44 18.21 3.80 -12.15
CA GLY A 44 18.36 3.07 -10.90
C GLY A 44 17.07 2.85 -10.11
N PHE A 45 15.89 3.12 -10.70
CA PHE A 45 14.62 2.72 -10.09
C PHE A 45 14.50 1.20 -10.07
N ASP A 46 13.84 0.68 -9.05
CA ASP A 46 13.75 -0.75 -8.78
C ASP A 46 12.60 -1.44 -9.55
N GLY A 47 11.69 -0.67 -10.15
CA GLY A 47 10.55 -1.21 -10.89
C GLY A 47 9.57 -0.16 -11.39
N THR A 48 8.52 -0.62 -12.03
CA THR A 48 7.44 0.22 -12.56
C THR A 48 6.07 -0.44 -12.37
N SER A 49 5.01 0.36 -12.30
CA SER A 49 3.63 -0.13 -12.39
C SER A 49 3.16 -0.31 -13.84
N ASN A 50 3.98 0.06 -14.82
CA ASN A 50 3.68 -0.10 -16.24
C ASN A 50 3.93 -1.55 -16.68
N VAL A 51 2.87 -2.36 -16.69
CA VAL A 51 2.93 -3.79 -17.02
C VAL A 51 3.51 -4.01 -18.43
N TYR A 52 3.15 -3.16 -19.41
CA TYR A 52 3.66 -3.30 -20.77
C TYR A 52 5.15 -2.97 -20.88
N ALA A 53 5.63 -1.96 -20.14
CA ALA A 53 7.06 -1.69 -20.06
C ALA A 53 7.82 -2.84 -19.39
N GLY A 54 7.23 -3.43 -18.33
CA GLY A 54 7.79 -4.63 -17.69
C GLY A 54 7.94 -5.78 -18.66
N TYR A 55 6.91 -6.06 -19.48
CA TYR A 55 6.94 -7.10 -20.49
C TYR A 55 7.99 -6.86 -21.57
N LEU A 56 8.05 -5.63 -22.12
CA LEU A 56 8.96 -5.33 -23.23
C LEU A 56 10.43 -5.20 -22.83
N PHE A 57 10.70 -4.66 -21.63
CA PHE A 57 12.06 -4.29 -21.21
C PHE A 57 12.60 -5.15 -20.07
N GLY A 58 11.84 -6.14 -19.59
CA GLY A 58 12.24 -6.96 -18.46
C GLY A 58 12.32 -6.19 -17.13
N ILE A 59 11.59 -5.08 -17.00
CA ILE A 59 11.57 -4.28 -15.77
C ILE A 59 10.66 -4.97 -14.74
N PRO A 60 11.07 -5.11 -13.46
CA PRO A 60 10.21 -5.64 -12.42
C PRO A 60 8.89 -4.85 -12.31
N VAL A 61 7.75 -5.56 -12.42
CA VAL A 61 6.43 -4.96 -12.28
C VAL A 61 6.03 -4.96 -10.82
N MET A 62 5.77 -3.77 -10.27
CA MET A 62 5.38 -3.57 -8.89
C MET A 62 4.28 -2.52 -8.81
N GLY A 63 3.37 -2.68 -7.85
CA GLY A 63 2.28 -1.75 -7.67
C GLY A 63 1.43 -2.09 -6.46
N THR A 64 0.40 -1.27 -6.29
CA THR A 64 -0.66 -1.45 -5.30
C THR A 64 -2.01 -1.24 -5.99
N HIS A 65 -3.08 -1.12 -5.23
CA HIS A 65 -4.38 -0.70 -5.76
C HIS A 65 -4.49 0.84 -5.88
N ALA A 66 -5.58 1.33 -6.47
CA ALA A 66 -5.90 2.75 -6.63
C ALA A 66 -7.07 3.17 -5.71
N HIS A 67 -7.27 4.49 -5.52
CA HIS A 67 -8.42 5.03 -4.78
C HIS A 67 -9.76 4.53 -5.35
N SER A 68 -9.87 4.43 -6.68
CA SER A 68 -11.08 3.92 -7.34
C SER A 68 -11.42 2.48 -6.93
N PHE A 69 -10.42 1.64 -6.66
CA PHE A 69 -10.66 0.31 -6.11
C PHE A 69 -11.27 0.41 -4.70
N VAL A 70 -10.69 1.22 -3.81
CA VAL A 70 -11.23 1.41 -2.44
C VAL A 70 -12.65 1.94 -2.48
N MET A 71 -12.93 2.89 -3.36
CA MET A 71 -14.23 3.56 -3.49
C MET A 71 -15.29 2.73 -4.24
N SER A 72 -14.95 1.57 -4.77
CA SER A 72 -15.91 0.69 -5.46
C SER A 72 -16.66 -0.26 -4.54
N PHE A 73 -16.36 -0.26 -3.25
CA PHE A 73 -17.02 -1.07 -2.25
C PHE A 73 -17.99 -0.23 -1.42
N ASP A 74 -19.24 -0.68 -1.29
CA ASP A 74 -20.28 -0.01 -0.52
C ASP A 74 -20.80 -0.85 0.64
N SER A 75 -20.77 -2.17 0.49
CA SER A 75 -21.37 -3.09 1.45
C SER A 75 -20.60 -4.40 1.58
N GLU A 76 -20.91 -5.18 2.61
CA GLU A 76 -20.35 -6.53 2.79
C GLU A 76 -20.68 -7.46 1.62
N ARG A 77 -21.78 -7.22 0.88
CA ARG A 77 -22.16 -8.04 -0.28
C ARG A 77 -21.10 -7.99 -1.38
N ASP A 78 -20.36 -6.91 -1.48
CA ASP A 78 -19.32 -6.73 -2.50
C ASP A 78 -18.11 -7.65 -2.28
N ILE A 79 -18.02 -8.28 -1.10
CA ILE A 79 -16.90 -9.16 -0.71
C ILE A 79 -17.31 -10.54 -0.24
N GLU A 80 -18.58 -10.94 -0.39
CA GLU A 80 -19.08 -12.24 0.13
C GLU A 80 -18.23 -13.43 -0.33
N GLU A 81 -17.76 -13.41 -1.58
CA GLU A 81 -16.90 -14.46 -2.15
C GLU A 81 -15.40 -14.26 -1.84
N HIS A 82 -15.00 -13.09 -1.35
CA HIS A 82 -13.60 -12.67 -1.22
C HIS A 82 -13.20 -12.30 0.22
N LYS A 83 -13.97 -12.70 1.21
CA LYS A 83 -13.68 -12.44 2.63
C LYS A 83 -13.05 -13.61 3.39
N PHE A 84 -12.89 -14.76 2.74
CA PHE A 84 -12.29 -15.94 3.35
C PHE A 84 -10.86 -16.18 2.88
N LEU A 85 -9.99 -16.46 3.82
CA LEU A 85 -8.61 -16.85 3.58
C LEU A 85 -8.27 -18.03 4.50
N ASP A 86 -7.76 -19.13 3.94
CA ASP A 86 -7.45 -20.38 4.66
C ASP A 86 -8.61 -20.89 5.53
N GLY A 87 -9.85 -20.68 5.08
CA GLY A 87 -11.06 -21.08 5.81
C GLY A 87 -11.50 -20.13 6.92
N VAL A 88 -10.79 -19.01 7.12
CA VAL A 88 -11.12 -17.99 8.13
C VAL A 88 -11.86 -16.82 7.50
N ASP A 89 -12.96 -16.38 8.13
CA ASP A 89 -13.64 -15.13 7.80
C ASP A 89 -12.80 -13.94 8.26
N VAL A 90 -12.01 -13.38 7.33
CA VAL A 90 -11.11 -12.25 7.59
C VAL A 90 -11.90 -11.01 7.99
N LEU A 91 -13.07 -10.77 7.39
CA LEU A 91 -13.90 -9.61 7.75
C LEU A 91 -14.43 -9.75 9.18
N GLY A 92 -15.05 -10.87 9.50
CA GLY A 92 -15.59 -11.12 10.84
C GLY A 92 -14.52 -11.00 11.93
N ARG A 93 -13.31 -11.51 11.66
CA ARG A 93 -12.18 -11.38 12.58
C ARG A 93 -11.67 -9.94 12.69
N ALA A 94 -11.54 -9.21 11.57
CA ALA A 94 -11.13 -7.81 11.56
C ALA A 94 -12.13 -6.90 12.31
N LEU A 95 -13.43 -7.17 12.18
CA LEU A 95 -14.47 -6.45 12.92
C LEU A 95 -14.35 -6.69 14.44
N LYS A 96 -13.96 -7.89 14.87
CA LYS A 96 -13.69 -8.16 16.28
C LYS A 96 -12.47 -7.37 16.78
N VAL A 97 -11.36 -7.39 16.04
CA VAL A 97 -10.17 -6.57 16.38
C VAL A 97 -10.52 -5.07 16.42
N ARG A 98 -11.42 -4.63 15.53
CA ARG A 98 -11.92 -3.24 15.49
C ARG A 98 -12.61 -2.85 16.81
N GLN A 99 -13.42 -3.74 17.37
CA GLN A 99 -14.07 -3.55 18.68
C GLN A 99 -13.04 -3.57 19.82
N ASP A 100 -12.13 -4.55 19.81
CA ASP A 100 -11.09 -4.71 20.84
C ASP A 100 -10.17 -3.46 20.93
N LEU A 101 -9.94 -2.76 19.80
CA LEU A 101 -9.14 -1.54 19.75
C LEU A 101 -9.95 -0.24 19.96
N GLY A 102 -11.29 -0.30 19.97
CA GLY A 102 -12.16 0.88 20.07
C GLY A 102 -12.13 1.76 18.81
N TRP A 103 -12.06 1.14 17.62
CA TRP A 103 -11.92 1.85 16.33
C TRP A 103 -13.18 1.80 15.46
N GLU A 104 -14.36 1.72 16.06
CA GLU A 104 -15.65 1.59 15.38
C GLU A 104 -15.99 2.77 14.45
N GLN A 105 -15.29 3.89 14.57
CA GLN A 105 -15.46 5.07 13.71
C GLN A 105 -14.78 4.96 12.34
N THR A 106 -13.97 3.90 12.08
CA THR A 106 -13.33 3.72 10.77
C THR A 106 -14.36 3.43 9.67
N ASN A 107 -14.06 3.83 8.43
CA ASN A 107 -14.93 3.63 7.29
C ASN A 107 -15.04 2.13 6.93
N LEU A 108 -16.25 1.59 6.87
CA LEU A 108 -16.49 0.17 6.57
C LEU A 108 -16.26 -0.18 5.12
N SER A 109 -16.62 0.69 4.17
CA SER A 109 -16.39 0.47 2.73
C SER A 109 -14.91 0.29 2.45
N GLU A 110 -14.06 1.10 3.08
CA GLU A 110 -12.60 0.98 3.02
C GLU A 110 -12.11 -0.34 3.64
N LEU A 111 -12.70 -0.76 4.77
CA LEU A 111 -12.38 -2.06 5.38
C LEU A 111 -12.73 -3.22 4.45
N TYR A 112 -13.88 -3.18 3.78
CA TYR A 112 -14.28 -4.21 2.80
C TYR A 112 -13.28 -4.31 1.66
N ALA A 113 -12.89 -3.17 1.09
CA ALA A 113 -11.87 -3.12 0.03
C ALA A 113 -10.53 -3.73 0.48
N PHE A 114 -10.09 -3.41 1.70
CA PHE A 114 -8.84 -3.94 2.23
C PHE A 114 -8.90 -5.43 2.53
N VAL A 115 -10.01 -5.94 3.02
CA VAL A 115 -10.23 -7.39 3.20
C VAL A 115 -10.16 -8.11 1.87
N SER A 116 -10.90 -7.65 0.85
CA SER A 116 -10.87 -8.24 -0.50
C SER A 116 -9.47 -8.26 -1.10
N TYR A 117 -8.74 -7.13 -0.96
CA TYR A 117 -7.37 -7.03 -1.46
C TYR A 117 -6.40 -7.96 -0.70
N ALA A 118 -6.51 -8.02 0.62
CA ALA A 118 -5.67 -8.87 1.46
C ALA A 118 -5.91 -10.36 1.18
N CYS A 119 -7.15 -10.79 1.02
CA CYS A 119 -7.49 -12.18 0.66
C CYS A 119 -6.94 -12.55 -0.72
N SER A 120 -6.93 -11.61 -1.67
CA SER A 120 -6.38 -11.83 -3.01
C SER A 120 -4.85 -11.86 -3.04
N TYR A 121 -4.20 -11.08 -2.17
CA TYR A 121 -2.74 -10.90 -2.13
C TYR A 121 -2.18 -11.00 -0.71
N PRO A 122 -2.36 -12.13 -0.01
CA PRO A 122 -2.08 -12.22 1.44
C PRO A 122 -0.60 -12.03 1.82
N ARG A 123 0.34 -12.16 0.87
CA ARG A 123 1.77 -11.90 1.09
C ARG A 123 2.25 -10.55 0.52
N ASN A 124 1.35 -9.79 -0.09
CA ASN A 124 1.68 -8.48 -0.70
C ASN A 124 0.55 -7.48 -0.43
N PHE A 125 0.25 -7.29 0.85
CA PHE A 125 -0.79 -6.37 1.29
C PHE A 125 -0.21 -4.99 1.62
N VAL A 126 -0.20 -4.11 0.62
CA VAL A 126 0.15 -2.69 0.75
C VAL A 126 -1.08 -1.86 0.42
N ALA A 127 -1.69 -1.28 1.44
CA ALA A 127 -2.95 -0.54 1.33
C ALA A 127 -2.73 0.95 1.07
N LEU A 128 -3.46 1.52 0.11
CA LEU A 128 -3.58 2.96 -0.11
C LEU A 128 -4.60 3.51 0.89
N VAL A 129 -4.15 4.36 1.82
CA VAL A 129 -4.90 4.65 3.05
C VAL A 129 -5.51 6.05 3.14
N ASP A 130 -5.41 6.83 2.08
CA ASP A 130 -5.86 8.21 2.05
C ASP A 130 -7.12 8.44 1.19
N SER A 131 -7.92 7.38 0.96
CA SER A 131 -9.20 7.49 0.25
C SER A 131 -10.25 8.29 1.04
N TYR A 132 -10.27 8.15 2.36
CA TYR A 132 -11.20 8.86 3.27
C TYR A 132 -10.43 9.67 4.31
N SER A 133 -10.02 9.06 5.41
CA SER A 133 -9.22 9.70 6.46
C SER A 133 -8.00 8.86 6.78
N THR A 134 -6.82 9.34 6.42
CA THR A 134 -5.57 8.58 6.49
C THR A 134 -5.35 7.96 7.87
N LEU A 135 -5.28 8.76 8.94
CA LEU A 135 -4.97 8.28 10.28
C LEU A 135 -6.19 7.78 11.05
N ASN A 136 -7.38 8.36 10.81
CA ASN A 136 -8.58 8.00 11.54
C ASN A 136 -9.30 6.78 10.96
N SER A 137 -9.03 6.42 9.69
CA SER A 137 -9.65 5.29 9.02
C SER A 137 -8.62 4.38 8.33
N GLY A 138 -7.95 4.85 7.28
CA GLY A 138 -7.17 4.01 6.39
C GLY A 138 -6.07 3.21 7.09
N VAL A 139 -5.20 3.87 7.87
CA VAL A 139 -4.13 3.19 8.60
C VAL A 139 -4.69 2.22 9.64
N LYS A 140 -5.77 2.60 10.32
CA LYS A 140 -6.44 1.72 11.28
C LYS A 140 -7.04 0.49 10.60
N ASN A 141 -7.80 0.67 9.50
CA ASN A 141 -8.36 -0.44 8.73
C ASN A 141 -7.26 -1.38 8.19
N PHE A 142 -6.14 -0.82 7.72
CA PHE A 142 -4.96 -1.63 7.35
C PHE A 142 -4.48 -2.49 8.52
N ILE A 143 -4.32 -1.91 9.72
CA ILE A 143 -3.87 -2.62 10.92
C ILE A 143 -4.86 -3.73 11.29
N LEU A 144 -6.18 -3.48 11.22
CA LEU A 144 -7.20 -4.50 11.51
C LEU A 144 -7.04 -5.73 10.63
N VAL A 145 -6.95 -5.51 9.31
CA VAL A 145 -6.81 -6.60 8.33
C VAL A 145 -5.45 -7.27 8.46
N TYR A 146 -4.36 -6.50 8.62
CA TYR A 146 -3.03 -7.08 8.80
C TYR A 146 -2.92 -7.91 10.08
N THR A 147 -3.60 -7.52 11.16
CA THR A 147 -3.66 -8.32 12.39
C THR A 147 -4.18 -9.73 12.10
N VAL A 148 -5.23 -9.85 11.29
CA VAL A 148 -5.77 -11.16 10.90
C VAL A 148 -4.77 -11.95 10.04
N LEU A 149 -4.12 -11.29 9.07
CA LEU A 149 -3.07 -11.94 8.28
C LEU A 149 -1.93 -12.44 9.17
N TYR A 150 -1.51 -11.64 10.15
CA TYR A 150 -0.47 -12.00 11.10
C TYR A 150 -0.85 -13.22 11.94
N GLU A 151 -2.10 -13.29 12.45
CA GLU A 151 -2.66 -14.42 13.18
C GLU A 151 -2.71 -15.70 12.33
N LEU A 152 -2.92 -15.56 11.01
CA LEU A 152 -2.90 -16.67 10.04
C LEU A 152 -1.48 -17.10 9.64
N GLY A 153 -0.44 -16.45 10.19
CA GLY A 153 0.95 -16.79 9.91
C GLY A 153 1.56 -16.09 8.68
N TYR A 154 0.89 -15.10 8.10
CA TYR A 154 1.44 -14.28 7.02
C TYR A 154 2.38 -13.21 7.59
N THR A 155 3.56 -13.63 8.05
CA THR A 155 4.59 -12.75 8.65
C THR A 155 5.68 -12.37 7.66
N GLU A 156 5.83 -13.13 6.57
CA GLU A 156 6.81 -12.88 5.52
C GLU A 156 6.11 -12.35 4.26
N GLY A 157 6.59 -11.19 3.77
CA GLY A 157 6.00 -10.57 2.60
C GLY A 157 6.24 -9.06 2.53
N ASN A 158 5.40 -8.39 1.77
CA ASN A 158 5.40 -6.94 1.61
C ASN A 158 4.14 -6.35 2.23
N PHE A 159 4.25 -5.84 3.45
CA PHE A 159 3.14 -5.32 4.24
C PHE A 159 3.37 -3.86 4.61
N GLY A 160 2.36 -3.05 4.47
CA GLY A 160 2.43 -1.64 4.83
C GLY A 160 1.34 -0.79 4.21
N VAL A 161 1.48 0.51 4.37
CA VAL A 161 0.58 1.48 3.79
C VAL A 161 1.27 2.31 2.71
N ARG A 162 0.47 2.84 1.79
CA ARG A 162 0.87 3.84 0.81
C ARG A 162 0.15 5.15 1.10
N LEU A 163 0.93 6.21 1.25
CA LEU A 163 0.50 7.58 1.40
C LEU A 163 0.60 8.29 0.05
N ASP A 164 -0.47 8.91 -0.43
CA ASP A 164 -0.53 9.56 -1.75
C ASP A 164 -0.97 11.04 -1.65
N SER A 165 -1.09 11.58 -0.44
CA SER A 165 -1.49 12.97 -0.17
C SER A 165 -1.06 13.44 1.22
N GLY A 166 -1.12 14.76 1.44
CA GLY A 166 -0.77 15.40 2.72
C GLY A 166 0.73 15.52 2.96
N ASP A 167 1.11 15.84 4.19
CA ASP A 167 2.52 15.86 4.61
C ASP A 167 3.02 14.41 4.80
N LEU A 168 3.68 13.89 3.78
CA LEU A 168 4.13 12.50 3.75
C LEU A 168 5.15 12.19 4.86
N GLY A 169 5.97 13.18 5.25
CA GLY A 169 6.95 13.05 6.33
C GLY A 169 6.25 12.85 7.68
N VAL A 170 5.37 13.81 8.04
CA VAL A 170 4.60 13.74 9.29
C VAL A 170 3.71 12.48 9.32
N LEU A 171 2.97 12.22 8.25
CA LEU A 171 2.10 11.05 8.17
C LEU A 171 2.86 9.74 8.31
N SER A 172 4.08 9.64 7.77
CA SER A 172 4.89 8.44 7.90
C SER A 172 5.28 8.13 9.36
N LEU A 173 5.58 9.16 10.12
CA LEU A 173 5.89 9.02 11.56
C LEU A 173 4.64 8.63 12.37
N GLU A 174 3.50 9.26 12.09
CA GLU A 174 2.24 8.91 12.75
C GLU A 174 1.77 7.48 12.40
N CYS A 175 1.98 7.01 11.17
CA CYS A 175 1.73 5.60 10.83
C CYS A 175 2.57 4.65 11.69
N LYS A 176 3.87 4.93 11.84
CA LYS A 176 4.76 4.10 12.66
C LYS A 176 4.36 4.10 14.13
N LYS A 177 3.89 5.24 14.64
CA LYS A 177 3.37 5.36 16.00
C LYS A 177 2.11 4.50 16.18
N LEU A 178 1.15 4.59 15.25
CA LEU A 178 -0.06 3.76 15.27
C LEU A 178 0.26 2.25 15.20
N TYR A 179 1.23 1.83 14.39
CA TYR A 179 1.67 0.44 14.35
C TYR A 179 2.19 -0.04 15.71
N LYS A 180 3.01 0.80 16.37
CA LYS A 180 3.55 0.49 17.69
C LYS A 180 2.44 0.39 18.74
N GLU A 181 1.57 1.38 18.82
CA GLU A 181 0.47 1.44 19.77
C GLU A 181 -0.50 0.25 19.61
N ALA A 182 -0.86 -0.09 18.38
CA ALA A 182 -1.71 -1.24 18.11
C ALA A 182 -1.03 -2.56 18.45
N GLY A 183 0.25 -2.70 18.08
CA GLY A 183 1.03 -3.88 18.41
C GLY A 183 1.14 -4.11 19.92
N GLU A 184 1.42 -3.05 20.70
CA GLU A 184 1.47 -3.12 22.17
C GLU A 184 0.13 -3.54 22.76
N LYS A 185 -1.00 -3.00 22.29
CA LYS A 185 -2.34 -3.37 22.76
C LYS A 185 -2.71 -4.82 22.44
N LEU A 186 -2.29 -5.31 21.28
CA LEU A 186 -2.63 -6.66 20.80
C LEU A 186 -1.59 -7.72 21.22
N GLY A 187 -0.44 -7.32 21.74
CA GLY A 187 0.66 -8.22 22.07
C GLY A 187 1.47 -8.68 20.84
N TYR A 188 1.49 -7.90 19.75
CA TYR A 188 2.17 -8.22 18.51
C TYR A 188 3.31 -7.23 18.20
N ASN A 189 4.28 -7.67 17.39
CA ASN A 189 5.36 -6.80 16.92
C ASN A 189 5.10 -6.37 15.46
N PHE A 190 4.69 -5.12 15.27
CA PHE A 190 4.42 -4.51 13.96
C PHE A 190 5.53 -3.58 13.46
N SER A 191 6.73 -3.62 14.05
CA SER A 191 7.85 -2.74 13.68
C SER A 191 8.31 -2.89 12.22
N HIS A 192 8.14 -4.08 11.64
CA HIS A 192 8.51 -4.42 10.27
C HIS A 192 7.58 -3.83 9.19
N LEU A 193 6.38 -3.37 9.58
CA LEU A 193 5.43 -2.78 8.64
C LEU A 193 6.01 -1.53 7.97
N LYS A 194 5.84 -1.45 6.66
CA LYS A 194 6.42 -0.41 5.82
C LYS A 194 5.47 0.78 5.65
N VAL A 195 6.05 1.92 5.32
CA VAL A 195 5.32 3.07 4.80
C VAL A 195 5.90 3.42 3.45
N THR A 196 5.06 3.48 2.43
CA THR A 196 5.41 3.89 1.07
C THR A 196 4.83 5.28 0.85
N ALA A 197 5.63 6.20 0.37
CA ALA A 197 5.21 7.54 -0.01
C ALA A 197 5.13 7.64 -1.53
N SER A 198 4.10 8.28 -2.03
CA SER A 198 3.89 8.60 -3.44
C SER A 198 3.22 9.97 -3.55
N ASN A 199 3.37 10.65 -4.66
CA ASN A 199 2.88 11.97 -4.98
C ASN A 199 3.98 13.04 -4.98
N ASP A 200 4.28 13.57 -6.17
CA ASP A 200 5.18 14.70 -6.43
C ASP A 200 6.54 14.63 -5.69
N ILE A 201 7.03 13.41 -5.46
CA ILE A 201 8.33 13.17 -4.82
C ILE A 201 9.44 13.61 -5.76
N ASN A 202 10.36 14.38 -5.24
CA ASN A 202 11.55 14.85 -5.92
C ASN A 202 12.79 14.72 -5.02
N GLU A 203 13.94 15.15 -5.52
CA GLU A 203 15.23 15.06 -4.82
C GLU A 203 15.49 16.17 -3.77
N LYS A 204 14.52 17.04 -3.48
CA LYS A 204 14.66 18.16 -2.52
C LYS A 204 14.14 17.80 -1.14
#